data_119fc2d7647dac58bb6ca7d14696cb49
#
_entry.id   119fc2d7647dac58bb6ca7d14696cb49
#
_cell.length_a   1.000
_cell.length_b   1.000
_cell.length_c   1.000
_cell.angle_alpha   90.00
_cell.angle_beta   90.00
_cell.angle_gamma   90.00
#
_symmetry.space_group_name_H-M   'P 1'
#
loop_
_entity.id
_entity.type
_entity.pdbx_description
1 polymer ?
#
loop_
_entity_poly.entity_id
_entity_poly.type
_entity_poly.pdbx_seq_one_letter_code
_entity_poly.pdbx_strand_id
1 'polypeptide(L)'
;DGNNSAARLVNDCAEAGIVPIAAIGNDGTNRVTSVGAADSAITVGAIDDQNTIQRNDDDIADYSNSGPRVDDNDGNKWDELKPDVVAPGSGMTSAQHAASTSTIPGQDSTSLADDGYVSMDGTSMSTPAVAGLAAIILQIDDKLEPQEVKDLFRNNSEVRGSPSMPSVSDIWNKDYG
;
A
#
# COMPACT_ATOMS: atom_id res chain seq x y z
N ASP A 1 -10.41 12.09 -2.95
CA ASP A 1 -10.95 11.65 -4.21
C ASP A 1 -9.85 11.49 -5.25
N GLY A 2 -10.10 10.76 -6.33
CA GLY A 2 -9.17 10.51 -7.42
C GLY A 2 -8.89 11.73 -8.31
N ASN A 3 -9.64 12.81 -8.14
CA ASN A 3 -9.57 14.01 -8.97
C ASN A 3 -8.68 15.13 -8.41
N ASN A 4 -8.01 14.92 -7.26
CA ASN A 4 -7.05 15.90 -6.75
C ASN A 4 -5.79 15.98 -7.66
N SER A 5 -5.05 17.09 -7.60
CA SER A 5 -3.91 17.31 -8.50
C SER A 5 -2.78 16.27 -8.35
N ALA A 6 -2.56 15.74 -7.15
CA ALA A 6 -1.55 14.70 -6.92
C ALA A 6 -1.99 13.36 -7.54
N ALA A 7 -3.27 12.98 -7.38
CA ALA A 7 -3.81 11.77 -7.98
C ALA A 7 -3.74 11.81 -9.52
N ARG A 8 -4.06 12.96 -10.11
CA ARG A 8 -3.94 13.13 -11.58
C ARG A 8 -2.52 12.94 -12.10
N LEU A 9 -1.53 13.50 -11.41
CA LEU A 9 -0.11 13.29 -11.77
C LEU A 9 0.31 11.82 -11.66
N VAL A 10 -0.24 11.09 -10.69
CA VAL A 10 0.01 9.65 -10.56
C VAL A 10 -0.65 8.88 -11.72
N ASN A 11 -1.87 9.26 -12.11
CA ASN A 11 -2.53 8.68 -13.27
C ASN A 11 -1.74 8.96 -14.58
N ASP A 12 -1.24 10.19 -14.75
CA ASP A 12 -0.37 10.56 -15.89
C ASP A 12 0.91 9.70 -15.93
N CYS A 13 1.49 9.37 -14.77
CA CYS A 13 2.63 8.45 -14.69
C CYS A 13 2.24 7.04 -15.18
N ALA A 14 1.08 6.55 -14.78
CA ALA A 14 0.60 5.24 -15.24
C ALA A 14 0.34 5.21 -16.75
N GLU A 15 -0.24 6.28 -17.31
CA GLU A 15 -0.41 6.43 -18.76
C GLU A 15 0.92 6.44 -19.52
N ALA A 16 2.01 6.88 -18.85
CA ALA A 16 3.36 6.82 -19.40
C ALA A 16 4.04 5.44 -19.23
N GLY A 17 3.34 4.42 -18.73
CA GLY A 17 3.85 3.06 -18.54
C GLY A 17 4.59 2.83 -17.22
N ILE A 18 4.48 3.75 -16.24
CA ILE A 18 5.09 3.60 -14.92
C ILE A 18 4.05 2.96 -13.99
N VAL A 19 4.43 1.92 -13.25
CA VAL A 19 3.58 1.30 -12.22
C VAL A 19 3.63 2.12 -10.92
N PRO A 20 2.61 2.95 -10.61
CA PRO A 20 2.63 3.76 -9.40
C PRO A 20 2.17 2.94 -8.19
N ILE A 21 2.97 2.96 -7.12
CA ILE A 21 2.66 2.27 -5.87
C ILE A 21 2.70 3.30 -4.74
N ALA A 22 1.64 3.38 -3.94
CA ALA A 22 1.46 4.45 -2.97
C ALA A 22 0.97 3.94 -1.61
N ALA A 23 1.48 4.54 -0.54
CA ALA A 23 1.04 4.26 0.82
C ALA A 23 -0.35 4.85 1.08
N ILE A 24 -1.22 4.09 1.77
CA ILE A 24 -2.58 4.57 2.10
C ILE A 24 -2.58 5.66 3.17
N GLY A 25 -1.62 5.65 4.09
CA GLY A 25 -1.48 6.61 5.20
C GLY A 25 -1.44 5.94 6.57
N ASN A 26 -1.03 6.70 7.60
CA ASN A 26 -0.70 6.20 8.94
C ASN A 26 -1.49 6.88 10.06
N ASP A 27 -2.71 7.33 9.82
CA ASP A 27 -3.53 8.03 10.83
C ASP A 27 -4.48 7.08 11.58
N GLY A 28 -4.55 5.80 11.20
CA GLY A 28 -5.51 4.82 11.74
C GLY A 28 -6.96 5.20 11.45
N THR A 29 -7.21 5.88 10.35
CA THR A 29 -8.53 6.43 10.02
C THR A 29 -9.01 5.99 8.63
N ASN A 30 -10.32 6.13 8.40
CA ASN A 30 -10.92 5.86 7.10
C ASN A 30 -10.62 6.99 6.10
N ARG A 31 -9.35 7.07 5.69
CA ARG A 31 -8.81 8.09 4.76
C ARG A 31 -7.75 7.50 3.87
N VAL A 32 -7.74 7.92 2.62
CA VAL A 32 -6.71 7.58 1.64
C VAL A 32 -5.87 8.81 1.33
N THR A 33 -4.55 8.67 1.28
CA THR A 33 -3.64 9.76 0.91
C THR A 33 -3.95 10.30 -0.48
N SER A 34 -3.56 11.54 -0.75
CA SER A 34 -3.82 12.17 -2.05
C SER A 34 -3.23 11.41 -3.24
N VAL A 35 -2.05 10.82 -3.06
CA VAL A 35 -1.40 9.98 -4.09
C VAL A 35 -2.01 8.59 -4.18
N GLY A 36 -2.36 7.99 -3.02
CA GLY A 36 -3.04 6.69 -2.96
C GLY A 36 -4.47 6.73 -3.50
N ALA A 37 -5.08 7.90 -3.55
CA ALA A 37 -6.41 8.07 -4.12
C ALA A 37 -6.44 8.02 -5.67
N ALA A 38 -5.31 7.98 -6.34
CA ALA A 38 -5.25 7.86 -7.80
C ALA A 38 -5.85 6.52 -8.27
N ASP A 39 -6.60 6.55 -9.36
CA ASP A 39 -7.27 5.39 -9.94
C ASP A 39 -6.27 4.30 -10.32
N SER A 40 -5.16 4.71 -10.94
CA SER A 40 -4.11 3.84 -11.44
C SER A 40 -3.09 3.41 -10.38
N ALA A 41 -3.07 4.04 -9.18
CA ALA A 41 -2.15 3.64 -8.13
C ALA A 41 -2.49 2.26 -7.54
N ILE A 42 -1.47 1.45 -7.27
CA ILE A 42 -1.55 0.33 -6.34
C ILE A 42 -1.39 0.90 -4.95
N THR A 43 -2.49 1.00 -4.21
CA THR A 43 -2.50 1.60 -2.87
C THR A 43 -2.33 0.53 -1.81
N VAL A 44 -1.32 0.73 -0.95
CA VAL A 44 -0.84 -0.29 -0.02
C VAL A 44 -1.15 0.10 1.42
N GLY A 45 -1.84 -0.78 2.14
CA GLY A 45 -2.01 -0.73 3.59
C GLY A 45 -0.91 -1.52 4.32
N ALA A 46 -0.93 -1.50 5.65
CA ALA A 46 0.04 -2.20 6.48
C ALA A 46 -0.61 -3.27 7.35
N ILE A 47 0.03 -4.43 7.40
CA ILE A 47 -0.22 -5.46 8.43
C ILE A 47 0.95 -5.51 9.41
N ASP A 48 0.65 -5.93 10.63
CA ASP A 48 1.59 -6.41 11.61
C ASP A 48 1.60 -7.95 11.52
N ASP A 49 2.70 -8.51 11.05
CA ASP A 49 2.90 -9.95 10.90
C ASP A 49 3.45 -10.61 12.18
N GLN A 50 3.47 -9.87 13.30
CA GLN A 50 3.97 -10.30 14.61
C GLN A 50 5.40 -10.88 14.55
N ASN A 51 6.12 -10.64 13.44
CA ASN A 51 7.42 -11.25 13.13
C ASN A 51 7.42 -12.79 13.22
N THR A 52 6.31 -13.41 12.83
CA THR A 52 6.15 -14.87 12.76
C THR A 52 6.00 -15.33 11.31
N ILE A 53 6.14 -16.64 11.08
CA ILE A 53 5.84 -17.26 9.79
C ILE A 53 4.37 -17.71 9.68
N GLN A 54 3.62 -17.55 10.75
CA GLN A 54 2.22 -17.93 10.82
C GLN A 54 1.37 -16.79 10.28
N ARG A 55 0.49 -17.08 9.34
CA ARG A 55 -0.34 -16.06 8.69
C ARG A 55 -1.67 -15.83 9.38
N ASN A 56 -2.01 -16.63 10.38
CA ASN A 56 -3.27 -16.55 11.10
C ASN A 56 -3.20 -15.59 12.32
N ASP A 57 -2.02 -15.12 12.67
CA ASP A 57 -1.78 -14.09 13.70
C ASP A 57 -1.46 -12.71 13.11
N ASP A 58 -1.36 -12.60 11.78
CA ASP A 58 -1.25 -11.31 11.10
C ASP A 58 -2.55 -10.51 11.26
N ASP A 59 -2.44 -9.23 11.57
CA ASP A 59 -3.59 -8.33 11.67
C ASP A 59 -3.27 -6.97 11.00
N ILE A 60 -4.30 -6.18 10.75
CA ILE A 60 -4.11 -4.81 10.28
C ILE A 60 -3.35 -4.02 11.36
N ALA A 61 -2.30 -3.33 10.94
CA ALA A 61 -1.57 -2.43 11.84
C ALA A 61 -2.48 -1.26 12.26
N ASP A 62 -2.56 -0.98 13.56
CA ASP A 62 -3.46 0.03 14.14
C ASP A 62 -3.32 1.42 13.51
N TYR A 63 -2.14 1.75 13.01
CA TYR A 63 -1.88 3.02 12.33
C TYR A 63 -2.31 3.02 10.85
N SER A 64 -2.51 1.86 10.23
CA SER A 64 -2.86 1.81 8.80
C SER A 64 -4.20 2.49 8.56
N ASN A 65 -4.22 3.39 7.58
CA ASN A 65 -5.49 3.92 7.11
C ASN A 65 -6.28 2.83 6.37
N SER A 66 -7.58 3.06 6.25
CA SER A 66 -8.52 2.19 5.54
C SER A 66 -9.32 2.97 4.49
N GLY A 67 -10.01 2.25 3.60
CA GLY A 67 -10.86 2.81 2.57
C GLY A 67 -12.35 2.69 2.85
N PRO A 68 -13.18 2.91 1.85
CA PRO A 68 -12.82 3.31 0.48
C PRO A 68 -12.28 4.75 0.38
N ARG A 69 -11.71 5.13 -0.76
CA ARG A 69 -11.47 6.54 -1.06
C ARG A 69 -12.80 7.29 -1.25
N VAL A 70 -12.76 8.61 -1.17
CA VAL A 70 -13.94 9.44 -1.47
C VAL A 70 -14.29 9.31 -2.95
N ASP A 71 -15.57 9.05 -3.22
CA ASP A 71 -16.17 9.00 -4.56
C ASP A 71 -15.92 10.32 -5.32
N ASP A 72 -15.40 10.23 -6.53
CA ASP A 72 -15.17 11.39 -7.39
C ASP A 72 -16.30 11.62 -8.41
N ASN A 73 -17.35 10.79 -8.34
CA ASN A 73 -18.58 10.85 -9.12
C ASN A 73 -18.39 10.62 -10.63
N ASP A 74 -17.37 9.86 -11.03
CA ASP A 74 -17.15 9.45 -12.41
C ASP A 74 -18.06 8.28 -12.84
N GLY A 75 -18.70 7.61 -11.88
CA GLY A 75 -19.58 6.45 -12.06
C GLY A 75 -18.86 5.10 -11.98
N ASN A 76 -17.55 5.08 -11.85
CA ASN A 76 -16.76 3.88 -11.63
C ASN A 76 -16.54 3.68 -10.13
N LYS A 77 -17.07 2.61 -9.55
CA LYS A 77 -16.93 2.31 -8.12
C LYS A 77 -15.74 1.40 -7.80
N TRP A 78 -15.09 0.84 -8.82
CA TRP A 78 -13.97 -0.07 -8.64
C TRP A 78 -12.67 0.63 -8.24
N ASP A 79 -12.46 1.85 -8.72
CA ASP A 79 -11.27 2.66 -8.41
C ASP A 79 -11.33 3.29 -7.02
N GLU A 80 -12.52 3.31 -6.39
CA GLU A 80 -12.72 3.72 -5.01
C GLU A 80 -12.31 2.66 -4.00
N LEU A 81 -12.18 1.40 -4.44
CA LEU A 81 -11.78 0.29 -3.61
C LEU A 81 -10.28 0.38 -3.26
N LYS A 82 -9.97 1.10 -2.18
CA LYS A 82 -8.62 1.30 -1.63
C LYS A 82 -8.61 0.87 -0.16
N PRO A 83 -7.56 0.20 0.32
CA PRO A 83 -6.34 -0.19 -0.39
C PRO A 83 -6.61 -1.22 -1.48
N ASP A 84 -5.63 -1.40 -2.38
CA ASP A 84 -5.64 -2.48 -3.36
C ASP A 84 -5.10 -3.78 -2.75
N VAL A 85 -4.12 -3.66 -1.86
CA VAL A 85 -3.47 -4.75 -1.12
C VAL A 85 -2.89 -4.24 0.20
N VAL A 86 -2.53 -5.17 1.07
CA VAL A 86 -1.71 -4.91 2.26
C VAL A 86 -0.40 -5.71 2.19
N ALA A 87 0.60 -5.24 2.91
CA ALA A 87 1.87 -5.95 3.09
C ALA A 87 2.44 -5.67 4.49
N PRO A 88 3.39 -6.47 5.00
CA PRO A 88 4.03 -6.20 6.28
C PRO A 88 4.59 -4.78 6.35
N GLY A 89 4.27 -4.08 7.43
CA GLY A 89 4.65 -2.69 7.66
C GLY A 89 5.11 -2.38 9.08
N SER A 90 4.99 -3.33 10.01
CA SER A 90 5.45 -3.20 11.39
C SER A 90 6.77 -3.94 11.60
N GLY A 91 7.69 -3.35 12.37
CA GLY A 91 9.00 -3.94 12.67
C GLY A 91 9.92 -4.12 11.45
N MET A 92 9.70 -3.39 10.37
CA MET A 92 10.42 -3.57 9.12
C MET A 92 11.85 -3.05 9.22
N THR A 93 12.82 -3.98 9.12
CA THR A 93 14.25 -3.66 9.19
C THR A 93 14.85 -3.43 7.81
N SER A 94 15.52 -2.29 7.62
CA SER A 94 16.17 -1.93 6.37
C SER A 94 17.47 -1.15 6.62
N ALA A 95 18.26 -0.95 5.56
CA ALA A 95 19.50 -0.20 5.61
C ALA A 95 19.26 1.24 6.04
N GLN A 96 20.05 1.71 6.99
CA GLN A 96 20.04 3.08 7.47
C GLN A 96 21.00 3.96 6.68
N HIS A 97 20.56 5.16 6.29
CA HIS A 97 21.47 6.14 5.71
C HIS A 97 22.45 6.67 6.77
N ALA A 98 23.76 6.64 6.48
CA ALA A 98 24.84 6.96 7.43
C ALA A 98 24.78 8.38 8.03
N ALA A 99 24.08 9.33 7.40
CA ALA A 99 23.87 10.69 7.90
C ALA A 99 22.55 10.87 8.67
N SER A 100 21.73 9.83 8.79
CA SER A 100 20.43 9.91 9.48
C SER A 100 20.62 9.74 10.99
N THR A 101 20.90 10.83 11.68
CA THR A 101 20.71 10.93 13.13
C THR A 101 19.28 11.38 13.47
N SER A 102 18.41 11.47 12.48
CA SER A 102 17.08 12.03 12.60
C SER A 102 16.06 10.93 12.89
N THR A 103 15.54 10.94 14.09
CA THR A 103 14.24 10.34 14.38
C THR A 103 13.18 11.15 13.63
N ILE A 104 12.44 10.48 12.73
CA ILE A 104 11.27 11.11 12.12
C ILE A 104 10.24 11.30 13.23
N PRO A 105 9.78 12.52 13.53
CA PRO A 105 8.80 12.74 14.59
C PRO A 105 7.54 11.92 14.34
N GLY A 106 7.14 11.10 15.33
CA GLY A 106 5.94 10.28 15.27
C GLY A 106 6.13 8.87 14.69
N GLN A 107 7.36 8.46 14.41
CA GLN A 107 7.69 7.08 14.08
C GLN A 107 8.60 6.47 15.16
N ASP A 108 8.21 5.34 15.67
CA ASP A 108 9.08 4.52 16.52
C ASP A 108 10.14 3.85 15.63
N SER A 109 11.30 4.51 15.50
CA SER A 109 12.47 3.91 14.88
C SER A 109 13.42 3.44 15.96
N THR A 110 13.65 2.15 16.05
CA THR A 110 14.74 1.61 16.85
C THR A 110 15.97 1.46 15.97
N SER A 111 16.98 2.33 16.17
CA SER A 111 18.30 2.09 15.61
C SER A 111 18.86 0.81 16.23
N LEU A 112 19.12 -0.18 15.39
CA LEU A 112 19.90 -1.35 15.79
C LEU A 112 21.34 -0.85 15.87
N ALA A 113 21.84 -0.64 17.07
CA ALA A 113 23.11 0.00 17.33
C ALA A 113 24.25 -0.58 16.46
N ASP A 114 24.98 0.30 15.80
CA ASP A 114 26.21 0.10 15.03
C ASP A 114 26.17 -0.72 13.73
N ASP A 115 25.03 -1.31 13.34
CA ASP A 115 24.99 -2.25 12.20
C ASP A 115 24.57 -1.63 10.85
N GLY A 116 24.29 -0.33 10.80
CA GLY A 116 23.84 0.34 9.58
C GLY A 116 22.41 -0.03 9.16
N TYR A 117 21.60 -0.52 10.10
CA TYR A 117 20.20 -0.88 9.90
C TYR A 117 19.29 -0.13 10.87
N VAL A 118 18.03 0.04 10.46
CA VAL A 118 16.97 0.65 11.27
C VAL A 118 15.69 -0.16 11.11
N SER A 119 14.94 -0.34 12.20
CA SER A 119 13.58 -0.88 12.17
C SER A 119 12.58 0.26 12.24
N MET A 120 11.55 0.22 11.38
CA MET A 120 10.52 1.25 11.28
C MET A 120 9.15 0.64 11.05
N ASP A 121 8.11 1.40 11.47
CA ASP A 121 6.72 1.06 11.23
C ASP A 121 6.07 2.07 10.29
N GLY A 122 5.14 1.60 9.46
CA GLY A 122 4.37 2.47 8.58
C GLY A 122 3.95 1.82 7.28
N THR A 123 2.89 2.32 6.67
CA THR A 123 2.50 1.97 5.30
C THR A 123 3.58 2.36 4.29
N SER A 124 4.49 3.28 4.66
CA SER A 124 5.71 3.60 3.91
C SER A 124 6.72 2.46 3.86
N MET A 125 6.62 1.46 4.77
CA MET A 125 7.46 0.26 4.81
C MET A 125 6.79 -0.90 4.04
N SER A 126 5.47 -0.98 4.04
CA SER A 126 4.70 -1.93 3.23
C SER A 126 4.83 -1.64 1.73
N THR A 127 4.78 -0.37 1.36
CA THR A 127 4.79 0.10 -0.04
C THR A 127 6.03 -0.39 -0.82
N PRO A 128 7.28 -0.27 -0.35
CA PRO A 128 8.46 -0.76 -1.06
C PRO A 128 8.51 -2.30 -1.15
N ALA A 129 7.89 -3.04 -0.25
CA ALA A 129 7.77 -4.49 -0.37
C ALA A 129 6.92 -4.87 -1.60
N VAL A 130 5.78 -4.19 -1.79
CA VAL A 130 4.93 -4.34 -2.99
C VAL A 130 5.67 -3.86 -4.25
N ALA A 131 6.42 -2.76 -4.17
CA ALA A 131 7.22 -2.26 -5.29
C ALA A 131 8.32 -3.27 -5.73
N GLY A 132 8.97 -3.92 -4.77
CA GLY A 132 9.92 -4.98 -5.05
C GLY A 132 9.28 -6.18 -5.76
N LEU A 133 8.09 -6.58 -5.33
CA LEU A 133 7.34 -7.65 -6.00
C LEU A 133 6.88 -7.25 -7.41
N ALA A 134 6.42 -6.00 -7.60
CA ALA A 134 6.08 -5.47 -8.92
C ALA A 134 7.30 -5.51 -9.88
N ALA A 135 8.48 -5.17 -9.37
CA ALA A 135 9.72 -5.25 -10.17
C ALA A 135 10.05 -6.70 -10.59
N ILE A 136 9.80 -7.67 -9.73
CA ILE A 136 9.97 -9.10 -10.06
C ILE A 136 8.95 -9.55 -11.10
N ILE A 137 7.68 -9.11 -10.99
CA ILE A 137 6.64 -9.40 -12.00
C ILE A 137 7.05 -8.85 -13.36
N LEU A 138 7.50 -7.59 -13.42
CA LEU A 138 7.96 -6.95 -14.66
C LEU A 138 9.27 -7.56 -15.19
N GLN A 139 10.10 -8.19 -14.35
CA GLN A 139 11.25 -8.96 -14.82
C GLN A 139 10.83 -10.24 -15.54
N ILE A 140 9.68 -10.82 -15.17
CA ILE A 140 9.14 -12.04 -15.81
C ILE A 140 8.46 -11.67 -17.13
N ASP A 141 7.68 -10.59 -17.14
CA ASP A 141 7.02 -10.06 -18.34
C ASP A 141 7.10 -8.53 -18.35
N ASP A 142 8.02 -7.99 -19.16
CA ASP A 142 8.29 -6.55 -19.29
C ASP A 142 7.29 -5.80 -20.17
N LYS A 143 6.26 -6.50 -20.68
CA LYS A 143 5.20 -5.92 -21.52
C LYS A 143 3.92 -5.63 -20.75
N LEU A 144 3.85 -6.02 -19.50
CA LEU A 144 2.68 -5.77 -18.67
C LEU A 144 2.46 -4.26 -18.50
N GLU A 145 1.25 -3.82 -18.82
CA GLU A 145 0.81 -2.47 -18.55
C GLU A 145 0.55 -2.25 -17.04
N PRO A 146 0.64 -1.01 -16.53
CA PRO A 146 0.44 -0.72 -15.10
C PRO A 146 -0.86 -1.27 -14.52
N GLN A 147 -1.96 -1.23 -15.28
CA GLN A 147 -3.23 -1.78 -14.84
C GLN A 147 -3.19 -3.31 -14.74
N GLU A 148 -2.50 -4.00 -15.63
CA GLU A 148 -2.35 -5.46 -15.58
C GLU A 148 -1.55 -5.89 -14.36
N VAL A 149 -0.50 -5.14 -14.01
CA VAL A 149 0.26 -5.37 -12.76
C VAL A 149 -0.64 -5.18 -11.54
N LYS A 150 -1.45 -4.12 -11.50
CA LYS A 150 -2.42 -3.87 -10.43
C LYS A 150 -3.43 -5.01 -10.31
N ASP A 151 -3.97 -5.47 -11.43
CA ASP A 151 -4.94 -6.58 -11.45
C ASP A 151 -4.31 -7.90 -10.98
N LEU A 152 -3.03 -8.14 -11.27
CA LEU A 152 -2.30 -9.29 -10.73
C LEU A 152 -2.24 -9.25 -9.21
N PHE A 153 -1.97 -8.11 -8.60
CA PHE A 153 -2.00 -7.98 -7.14
C PHE A 153 -3.39 -8.24 -6.59
N ARG A 154 -4.43 -7.57 -7.10
CA ARG A 154 -5.80 -7.72 -6.62
C ARG A 154 -6.34 -9.14 -6.73
N ASN A 155 -6.02 -9.82 -7.84
CA ASN A 155 -6.59 -11.14 -8.14
C ASN A 155 -5.84 -12.32 -7.53
N ASN A 156 -4.59 -12.10 -7.06
CA ASN A 156 -3.74 -13.18 -6.56
C ASN A 156 -3.31 -13.00 -5.09
N SER A 157 -3.73 -11.92 -4.43
CA SER A 157 -3.51 -11.73 -3.01
C SER A 157 -4.46 -12.60 -2.18
N GLU A 158 -4.05 -12.91 -0.95
CA GLU A 158 -4.90 -13.64 -0.02
C GLU A 158 -6.08 -12.79 0.41
N VAL A 159 -7.28 -13.29 0.21
CA VAL A 159 -8.51 -12.59 0.65
C VAL A 159 -8.66 -12.70 2.15
N ARG A 160 -8.79 -11.55 2.83
CA ARG A 160 -9.00 -11.46 4.27
C ARG A 160 -10.17 -10.54 4.63
N GLY A 161 -10.80 -10.85 5.75
CA GLY A 161 -11.95 -10.10 6.24
C GLY A 161 -13.24 -10.38 5.44
N SER A 162 -14.32 -9.74 5.84
CA SER A 162 -15.59 -9.80 5.13
C SER A 162 -15.70 -8.65 4.13
N PRO A 163 -16.36 -8.82 2.98
CA PRO A 163 -16.53 -7.76 2.00
C PRO A 163 -17.17 -6.51 2.61
N SER A 164 -16.54 -5.34 2.37
CA SER A 164 -17.02 -4.05 2.89
C SER A 164 -17.98 -3.35 1.93
N MET A 165 -17.90 -3.65 0.63
CA MET A 165 -18.79 -3.12 -0.41
C MET A 165 -19.28 -4.25 -1.33
N PRO A 166 -20.13 -5.16 -0.85
CA PRO A 166 -20.54 -6.36 -1.61
C PRO A 166 -21.37 -6.05 -2.87
N SER A 167 -21.87 -4.83 -3.01
CA SER A 167 -22.54 -4.38 -4.24
C SER A 167 -21.55 -4.05 -5.38
N VAL A 168 -20.26 -3.91 -5.08
CA VAL A 168 -19.20 -3.57 -6.04
C VAL A 168 -18.22 -4.73 -6.16
N SER A 169 -17.76 -5.28 -5.03
CA SER A 169 -16.86 -6.43 -4.98
C SER A 169 -17.28 -7.36 -3.85
N ASP A 170 -17.31 -8.64 -4.13
CA ASP A 170 -17.65 -9.71 -3.17
C ASP A 170 -16.42 -10.19 -2.35
N ILE A 171 -15.25 -9.65 -2.62
CA ILE A 171 -14.01 -10.01 -1.93
C ILE A 171 -13.32 -8.82 -1.26
N TRP A 172 -13.46 -7.60 -1.79
CA TRP A 172 -12.74 -6.45 -1.27
C TRP A 172 -13.15 -6.08 0.17
N ASN A 173 -12.14 -5.89 1.01
CA ASN A 173 -12.30 -5.43 2.38
C ASN A 173 -11.62 -4.06 2.57
N LYS A 174 -12.27 -3.14 3.31
CA LYS A 174 -11.78 -1.76 3.47
C LYS A 174 -10.42 -1.63 4.16
N ASP A 175 -10.03 -2.63 4.93
CA ASP A 175 -8.78 -2.66 5.70
C ASP A 175 -7.70 -3.47 4.96
N TYR A 176 -8.07 -4.59 4.34
CA TYR A 176 -7.14 -5.53 3.69
C TYR A 176 -6.99 -5.36 2.16
N GLY A 177 -7.93 -4.73 1.50
CA GLY A 177 -7.92 -4.62 0.04
C GLY A 177 -8.78 -5.64 -0.68
#